data_cae433388cf49e923e2f1e35a0b4ecee
#
_entry.id   cae433388cf49e923e2f1e35a0b4ecee
#
_cell.length_a   1.000
_cell.length_b   1.000
_cell.length_c   1.000
_cell.angle_alpha   90.00
_cell.angle_beta   90.00
_cell.angle_gamma   90.00
#
_symmetry.space_group_name_H-M   'P 1'
#
loop_
_entity.id
_entity.type
_entity.pdbx_description
1 polymer ?
#
loop_
_entity_poly.entity_id
_entity_poly.type
_entity_poly.pdbx_seq_one_letter_code
_entity_poly.pdbx_strand_id
1 'polypeptide(L)'
;MNLPAPLPPAEQAHCRRTAALSELLAKLAGLPDSEVRTVTQSALVHDIGKTAIPPAILGKTGPLTEEEHAIMRMHTAVGAHILIHTHGAMRTASAVALQHHERLDGSGYLGLREGEIHPHAKLVAVADVFDALLSPRPYKRPWSVRRTCGHLSSLAGVKLDAKFVGLLLEHLPQALALYREGTRIRNEIRIPAEYAHRGREVTGPCCCRRNNSLSIG
;
A
#
# COMPACT_ATOMS: atom_id res chain seq x y z
N MET A 1 12.41 -1.03 -24.64
CA MET A 1 12.09 -0.62 -23.26
C MET A 1 12.04 -1.87 -22.41
N ASN A 2 12.86 -1.96 -21.37
CA ASN A 2 12.79 -3.09 -20.45
C ASN A 2 11.52 -2.94 -19.59
N LEU A 3 10.71 -4.00 -19.56
CA LEU A 3 9.60 -4.10 -18.62
C LEU A 3 10.15 -3.92 -17.19
N PRO A 4 9.44 -3.18 -16.31
CA PRO A 4 9.87 -3.08 -14.92
C PRO A 4 9.99 -4.48 -14.32
N ALA A 5 11.05 -4.71 -13.56
CA ALA A 5 11.27 -5.99 -12.92
C ALA A 5 10.08 -6.34 -12.02
N PRO A 6 9.67 -7.62 -11.93
CA PRO A 6 8.62 -8.00 -11.00
C PRO A 6 9.06 -7.68 -9.56
N LEU A 7 8.08 -7.38 -8.69
CA LEU A 7 8.35 -7.19 -7.27
C LEU A 7 9.13 -8.39 -6.70
N PRO A 8 10.10 -8.17 -5.82
CA PRO A 8 10.80 -9.26 -5.13
C PRO A 8 9.83 -10.20 -4.42
N PRO A 9 10.14 -11.50 -4.29
CA PRO A 9 9.24 -12.48 -3.66
C PRO A 9 8.76 -12.08 -2.26
N ALA A 10 9.60 -11.41 -1.47
CA ALA A 10 9.25 -10.91 -0.15
C ALA A 10 8.16 -9.83 -0.21
N GLU A 11 8.27 -8.89 -1.15
CA GLU A 11 7.27 -7.83 -1.36
C GLU A 11 5.95 -8.43 -1.90
N GLN A 12 6.02 -9.40 -2.80
CA GLN A 12 4.84 -10.11 -3.28
C GLN A 12 4.12 -10.85 -2.12
N ALA A 13 4.87 -11.50 -1.23
CA ALA A 13 4.31 -12.18 -0.06
C ALA A 13 3.66 -11.17 0.90
N HIS A 14 4.29 -10.01 1.11
CA HIS A 14 3.74 -8.89 1.88
C HIS A 14 2.40 -8.42 1.29
N CYS A 15 2.33 -8.11 0.00
CA CYS A 15 1.09 -7.68 -0.65
C CYS A 15 -0.04 -8.71 -0.50
N ARG A 16 0.27 -10.01 -0.60
CA ARG A 16 -0.73 -11.09 -0.38
C ARG A 16 -1.26 -11.11 1.04
N ARG A 17 -0.39 -11.02 2.04
CA ARG A 17 -0.81 -11.01 3.46
C ARG A 17 -1.60 -9.76 3.79
N THR A 18 -1.16 -8.59 3.31
CA THR A 18 -1.88 -7.33 3.46
C THR A 18 -3.26 -7.41 2.81
N ALA A 19 -3.40 -8.04 1.63
CA ALA A 19 -4.68 -8.23 0.97
C ALA A 19 -5.62 -9.16 1.78
N ALA A 20 -5.11 -10.29 2.29
CA ALA A 20 -5.91 -11.21 3.11
C ALA A 20 -6.37 -10.57 4.43
N LEU A 21 -5.49 -9.79 5.08
CA LEU A 21 -5.84 -9.02 6.27
C LEU A 21 -6.87 -7.92 5.97
N SER A 22 -6.72 -7.24 4.84
CA SER A 22 -7.67 -6.21 4.40
C SER A 22 -9.05 -6.80 4.09
N GLU A 23 -9.10 -7.99 3.48
CA GLU A 23 -10.34 -8.73 3.26
C GLU A 23 -11.03 -9.08 4.58
N LEU A 24 -10.30 -9.59 5.55
CA LEU A 24 -10.83 -9.87 6.89
C LEU A 24 -11.41 -8.62 7.53
N LEU A 25 -10.64 -7.52 7.56
CA LEU A 25 -11.09 -6.26 8.14
C LEU A 25 -12.33 -5.69 7.44
N ALA A 26 -12.39 -5.79 6.12
CA ALA A 26 -13.54 -5.33 5.34
C ALA A 26 -14.82 -6.13 5.68
N LYS A 27 -14.72 -7.45 5.78
CA LYS A 27 -15.82 -8.33 6.19
C LYS A 27 -16.27 -8.04 7.62
N LEU A 28 -15.35 -7.91 8.55
CA LEU A 28 -15.64 -7.58 9.95
C LEU A 28 -16.26 -6.19 10.10
N ALA A 29 -15.90 -5.25 9.25
CA ALA A 29 -16.49 -3.92 9.20
C ALA A 29 -17.89 -3.87 8.60
N GLY A 30 -18.39 -5.00 8.05
CA GLY A 30 -19.71 -5.12 7.42
C GLY A 30 -19.77 -4.50 6.03
N LEU A 31 -18.64 -4.39 5.31
CA LEU A 31 -18.66 -3.87 3.95
C LEU A 31 -19.38 -4.84 2.99
N PRO A 32 -20.10 -4.31 1.99
CA PRO A 32 -20.68 -5.15 0.94
C PRO A 32 -19.62 -5.97 0.20
N ASP A 33 -19.98 -7.15 -0.32
CA ASP A 33 -19.05 -8.04 -1.03
C ASP A 33 -18.32 -7.36 -2.20
N SER A 34 -18.97 -6.43 -2.89
CA SER A 34 -18.33 -5.65 -3.95
C SER A 34 -17.20 -4.77 -3.44
N GLU A 35 -17.38 -4.15 -2.27
CA GLU A 35 -16.34 -3.34 -1.63
C GLU A 35 -15.25 -4.21 -1.00
N VAL A 36 -15.60 -5.35 -0.40
CA VAL A 36 -14.63 -6.34 0.08
C VAL A 36 -13.70 -6.76 -1.07
N ARG A 37 -14.24 -7.11 -2.23
CA ARG A 37 -13.42 -7.43 -3.41
C ARG A 37 -12.55 -6.26 -3.85
N THR A 38 -13.11 -5.05 -3.88
CA THR A 38 -12.37 -3.86 -4.30
C THR A 38 -11.20 -3.55 -3.37
N VAL A 39 -11.41 -3.58 -2.05
CA VAL A 39 -10.34 -3.32 -1.08
C VAL A 39 -9.27 -4.41 -1.10
N THR A 40 -9.67 -5.68 -1.24
CA THR A 40 -8.74 -6.81 -1.35
C THR A 40 -7.84 -6.68 -2.57
N GLN A 41 -8.41 -6.37 -3.74
CA GLN A 41 -7.65 -6.16 -4.97
C GLN A 41 -6.74 -4.92 -4.85
N SER A 42 -7.23 -3.84 -4.25
CA SER A 42 -6.43 -2.63 -4.02
C SER A 42 -5.24 -2.91 -3.12
N ALA A 43 -5.44 -3.64 -2.02
CA ALA A 43 -4.37 -4.04 -1.11
C ALA A 43 -3.34 -4.97 -1.78
N LEU A 44 -3.77 -5.82 -2.73
CA LEU A 44 -2.85 -6.70 -3.45
C LEU A 44 -1.85 -5.94 -4.32
N VAL A 45 -2.22 -4.77 -4.81
CA VAL A 45 -1.41 -3.96 -5.74
C VAL A 45 -0.95 -2.62 -5.16
N HIS A 46 -1.16 -2.39 -3.84
CA HIS A 46 -0.85 -1.11 -3.21
C HIS A 46 0.61 -0.66 -3.41
N ASP A 47 1.50 -1.61 -3.44
CA ASP A 47 2.95 -1.44 -3.56
C ASP A 47 3.50 -1.62 -5.00
N ILE A 48 2.64 -1.67 -6.02
CA ILE A 48 3.07 -1.92 -7.42
C ILE A 48 4.13 -0.92 -7.89
N GLY A 49 4.11 0.30 -7.38
CA GLY A 49 5.10 1.33 -7.72
C GLY A 49 6.52 1.02 -7.28
N LYS A 50 6.74 0.09 -6.36
CA LYS A 50 8.07 -0.40 -5.99
C LYS A 50 8.83 -1.04 -7.16
N THR A 51 8.12 -1.44 -8.22
CA THR A 51 8.73 -1.91 -9.47
C THR A 51 9.61 -0.85 -10.15
N ALA A 52 9.39 0.43 -9.86
CA ALA A 52 10.18 1.53 -10.37
C ALA A 52 11.29 2.00 -9.42
N ILE A 53 11.36 1.43 -8.20
CA ILE A 53 12.42 1.80 -7.23
C ILE A 53 13.71 1.04 -7.58
N PRO A 54 14.86 1.73 -7.61
CA PRO A 54 16.13 1.09 -7.87
C PRO A 54 16.38 -0.09 -6.91
N PRO A 55 16.80 -1.28 -7.43
CA PRO A 55 17.03 -2.46 -6.60
C PRO A 55 18.01 -2.23 -5.44
N ALA A 56 19.01 -1.35 -5.64
CA ALA A 56 19.98 -0.99 -4.61
C ALA A 56 19.35 -0.27 -3.41
N ILE A 57 18.27 0.47 -3.63
CA ILE A 57 17.50 1.15 -2.57
C ILE A 57 16.49 0.19 -1.96
N LEU A 58 15.72 -0.53 -2.79
CA LEU A 58 14.68 -1.45 -2.34
C LEU A 58 15.25 -2.60 -1.50
N GLY A 59 16.41 -3.13 -1.87
CA GLY A 59 17.10 -4.25 -1.20
C GLY A 59 18.15 -3.84 -0.17
N LYS A 60 18.28 -2.55 0.16
CA LYS A 60 19.31 -2.06 1.08
C LYS A 60 19.15 -2.68 2.47
N THR A 61 20.24 -3.21 3.02
CA THR A 61 20.26 -3.87 4.33
C THR A 61 20.50 -2.92 5.50
N GLY A 62 20.88 -1.66 5.22
CA GLY A 62 21.08 -0.59 6.20
C GLY A 62 19.97 0.47 6.14
N PRO A 63 20.07 1.52 6.97
CA PRO A 63 19.17 2.66 6.90
C PRO A 63 19.26 3.37 5.55
N LEU A 64 18.15 3.88 5.06
CA LEU A 64 18.12 4.75 3.89
C LEU A 64 18.63 6.14 4.27
N THR A 65 19.30 6.83 3.33
CA THR A 65 19.56 8.27 3.46
C THR A 65 18.29 9.06 3.20
N GLU A 66 18.29 10.37 3.42
CA GLU A 66 17.12 11.22 3.13
C GLU A 66 16.77 11.22 1.64
N GLU A 67 17.77 11.20 0.75
CA GLU A 67 17.59 11.13 -0.69
C GLU A 67 16.99 9.76 -1.09
N GLU A 68 17.49 8.67 -0.51
CA GLU A 68 16.96 7.33 -0.73
C GLU A 68 15.53 7.20 -0.19
N HIS A 69 15.23 7.84 0.95
CA HIS A 69 13.86 7.92 1.47
C HIS A 69 12.93 8.70 0.52
N ALA A 70 13.40 9.80 -0.05
CA ALA A 70 12.63 10.56 -1.04
C ALA A 70 12.31 9.69 -2.28
N ILE A 71 13.29 8.95 -2.79
CA ILE A 71 13.10 8.00 -3.89
C ILE A 71 12.12 6.88 -3.48
N MET A 72 12.29 6.30 -2.29
CA MET A 72 11.40 5.24 -1.80
C MET A 72 9.94 5.73 -1.71
N ARG A 73 9.68 6.95 -1.24
CA ARG A 73 8.33 7.53 -1.16
C ARG A 73 7.65 7.63 -2.53
N MET A 74 8.40 7.76 -3.62
CA MET A 74 7.83 7.85 -4.96
C MET A 74 7.01 6.62 -5.37
N HIS A 75 7.20 5.45 -4.72
CA HIS A 75 6.43 4.26 -5.07
C HIS A 75 4.91 4.47 -4.97
N THR A 76 4.45 5.34 -4.05
CA THR A 76 3.01 5.63 -3.90
C THR A 76 2.46 6.37 -5.10
N ALA A 77 3.13 7.43 -5.54
CA ALA A 77 2.71 8.21 -6.70
C ALA A 77 2.86 7.42 -8.01
N VAL A 78 3.97 6.68 -8.17
CA VAL A 78 4.20 5.82 -9.33
C VAL A 78 3.16 4.68 -9.38
N GLY A 79 2.86 4.05 -8.26
CA GLY A 79 1.84 3.01 -8.15
C GLY A 79 0.46 3.53 -8.54
N ALA A 80 0.08 4.69 -8.01
CA ALA A 80 -1.16 5.35 -8.37
C ALA A 80 -1.25 5.65 -9.87
N HIS A 81 -0.17 6.17 -10.46
CA HIS A 81 -0.09 6.44 -11.89
C HIS A 81 -0.26 5.17 -12.74
N ILE A 82 0.44 4.09 -12.37
CA ILE A 82 0.30 2.79 -13.07
C ILE A 82 -1.17 2.34 -13.04
N LEU A 83 -1.81 2.38 -11.87
CA LEU A 83 -3.16 1.83 -11.68
C LEU A 83 -4.25 2.66 -12.35
N ILE A 84 -4.11 3.98 -12.42
CA ILE A 84 -5.10 4.84 -13.09
C ILE A 84 -5.08 4.69 -14.61
N HIS A 85 -3.92 4.34 -15.18
CA HIS A 85 -3.74 4.19 -16.62
C HIS A 85 -3.89 2.74 -17.11
N THR A 86 -4.15 1.77 -16.21
CA THR A 86 -4.48 0.39 -16.61
C THR A 86 -5.95 0.30 -17.07
N HIS A 87 -6.27 -0.72 -17.88
CA HIS A 87 -7.61 -0.93 -18.43
C HIS A 87 -8.66 -1.05 -17.32
N GLY A 88 -9.70 -0.22 -17.42
CA GLY A 88 -10.81 -0.19 -16.46
C GLY A 88 -10.66 0.80 -15.33
N ALA A 89 -9.63 1.66 -15.37
CA ALA A 89 -9.39 2.73 -14.39
C ALA A 89 -9.63 2.27 -12.94
N MET A 90 -8.67 1.57 -12.36
CA MET A 90 -8.73 1.11 -10.96
C MET A 90 -8.60 2.30 -9.99
N ARG A 91 -9.60 3.21 -10.01
CA ARG A 91 -9.57 4.47 -9.25
C ARG A 91 -9.35 4.23 -7.75
N THR A 92 -10.06 3.28 -7.17
CA THR A 92 -9.91 2.95 -5.75
C THR A 92 -8.52 2.37 -5.46
N ALA A 93 -8.01 1.46 -6.29
CA ALA A 93 -6.67 0.93 -6.12
C ALA A 93 -5.59 2.00 -6.29
N SER A 94 -5.78 2.94 -7.22
CA SER A 94 -4.91 4.11 -7.38
C SER A 94 -4.91 4.99 -6.12
N ALA A 95 -6.08 5.27 -5.54
CA ALA A 95 -6.19 6.02 -4.29
C ALA A 95 -5.51 5.28 -3.12
N VAL A 96 -5.71 3.98 -3.00
CA VAL A 96 -5.06 3.14 -1.98
C VAL A 96 -3.53 3.16 -2.16
N ALA A 97 -3.03 2.95 -3.37
CA ALA A 97 -1.59 3.00 -3.64
C ALA A 97 -0.97 4.36 -3.29
N LEU A 98 -1.69 5.45 -3.57
CA LEU A 98 -1.22 6.81 -3.27
C LEU A 98 -1.21 7.11 -1.76
N GLN A 99 -2.19 6.57 -1.01
CA GLN A 99 -2.53 7.07 0.33
C GLN A 99 -2.31 6.05 1.46
N HIS A 100 -1.88 4.80 1.22
CA HIS A 100 -1.72 3.81 2.29
C HIS A 100 -0.65 4.17 3.34
N HIS A 101 0.24 5.10 3.03
CA HIS A 101 1.20 5.68 3.96
C HIS A 101 0.72 6.99 4.61
N GLU A 102 -0.50 7.44 4.33
CA GLU A 102 -1.07 8.58 5.03
C GLU A 102 -1.42 8.23 6.48
N ARG A 103 -1.48 9.25 7.31
CA ARG A 103 -1.79 9.14 8.73
C ARG A 103 -2.85 10.18 9.08
N LEU A 104 -3.78 9.83 9.96
CA LEU A 104 -4.93 10.68 10.30
C LEU A 104 -4.53 12.07 10.80
N ASP A 105 -3.36 12.16 11.45
CA ASP A 105 -2.78 13.39 11.98
C ASP A 105 -2.06 14.26 10.92
N GLY A 106 -1.99 13.80 9.66
CA GLY A 106 -1.29 14.48 8.58
C GLY A 106 0.23 14.21 8.55
N SER A 107 0.74 13.28 9.35
CA SER A 107 2.17 12.92 9.34
C SER A 107 2.55 11.93 8.25
N GLY A 108 1.66 11.64 7.28
CA GLY A 108 1.90 10.79 6.13
C GLY A 108 2.74 11.46 5.04
N TYR A 109 2.86 10.80 3.88
CA TYR A 109 3.74 11.26 2.79
C TYR A 109 3.24 12.51 2.09
N LEU A 110 1.91 12.65 1.95
CA LEU A 110 1.26 13.79 1.29
C LEU A 110 0.74 14.82 2.29
N GLY A 111 0.70 14.48 3.58
CA GLY A 111 0.17 15.33 4.62
C GLY A 111 -1.35 15.40 4.68
N LEU A 112 -2.05 14.44 4.07
CA LEU A 112 -3.51 14.34 4.11
C LEU A 112 -4.00 14.03 5.53
N ARG A 113 -5.07 14.71 5.93
CA ARG A 113 -5.74 14.47 7.23
C ARG A 113 -6.90 13.50 7.08
N GLU A 114 -7.42 13.05 8.19
CA GLU A 114 -8.45 11.99 8.28
C GLU A 114 -9.57 12.11 7.25
N GLY A 115 -10.15 13.30 7.07
CA GLY A 115 -11.27 13.54 6.14
C GLY A 115 -10.89 13.47 4.64
N GLU A 116 -9.58 13.55 4.34
CA GLU A 116 -9.04 13.58 2.98
C GLU A 116 -8.54 12.21 2.52
N ILE A 117 -8.30 11.29 3.48
CA ILE A 117 -7.79 9.95 3.20
C ILE A 117 -8.95 9.05 2.77
N HIS A 118 -8.78 8.38 1.63
CA HIS A 118 -9.76 7.42 1.12
C HIS A 118 -10.06 6.31 2.17
N PRO A 119 -11.33 5.95 2.43
CA PRO A 119 -11.69 4.95 3.47
C PRO A 119 -10.95 3.61 3.33
N HIS A 120 -10.83 3.10 2.09
CA HIS A 120 -10.09 1.85 1.86
C HIS A 120 -8.59 2.01 2.11
N ALA A 121 -8.00 3.19 1.89
CA ALA A 121 -6.59 3.44 2.23
C ALA A 121 -6.37 3.41 3.75
N LYS A 122 -7.30 3.94 4.55
CA LYS A 122 -7.26 3.85 6.03
C LYS A 122 -7.28 2.39 6.49
N LEU A 123 -8.13 1.55 5.88
CA LEU A 123 -8.21 0.12 6.19
C LEU A 123 -6.91 -0.59 5.82
N VAL A 124 -6.42 -0.40 4.59
CA VAL A 124 -5.20 -1.03 4.09
C VAL A 124 -3.98 -0.59 4.90
N ALA A 125 -3.90 0.67 5.33
CA ALA A 125 -2.83 1.16 6.18
C ALA A 125 -2.70 0.39 7.52
N VAL A 126 -3.82 -0.05 8.11
CA VAL A 126 -3.81 -0.87 9.34
C VAL A 126 -3.25 -2.26 9.05
N ALA A 127 -3.71 -2.90 7.97
CA ALA A 127 -3.23 -4.22 7.54
C ALA A 127 -1.74 -4.20 7.17
N ASP A 128 -1.31 -3.18 6.43
CA ASP A 128 0.08 -2.97 6.02
C ASP A 128 1.01 -2.82 7.23
N VAL A 129 0.68 -1.94 8.17
CA VAL A 129 1.48 -1.74 9.39
C VAL A 129 1.55 -3.02 10.22
N PHE A 130 0.44 -3.76 10.37
CA PHE A 130 0.43 -5.02 11.10
C PHE A 130 1.38 -6.04 10.46
N ASP A 131 1.29 -6.25 9.15
CA ASP A 131 2.18 -7.16 8.42
C ASP A 131 3.64 -6.71 8.50
N ALA A 132 3.91 -5.44 8.30
CA ALA A 132 5.27 -4.88 8.34
C ALA A 132 5.95 -5.03 9.69
N LEU A 133 5.20 -5.00 10.79
CA LEU A 133 5.76 -5.18 12.15
C LEU A 133 6.08 -6.64 12.46
N LEU A 134 5.27 -7.57 11.98
CA LEU A 134 5.43 -9.01 12.21
C LEU A 134 6.38 -9.69 11.21
N SER A 135 6.62 -9.05 10.04
CA SER A 135 7.46 -9.64 8.99
C SER A 135 8.95 -9.39 9.23
N PRO A 136 9.82 -10.38 8.94
CA PRO A 136 11.26 -10.15 8.90
C PRO A 136 11.59 -9.21 7.74
N ARG A 137 12.47 -8.25 7.97
CA ARG A 137 13.05 -7.38 6.96
C ARG A 137 14.57 -7.45 7.02
N PRO A 138 15.31 -7.16 5.94
CA PRO A 138 16.77 -7.29 5.90
C PRO A 138 17.50 -6.58 7.06
N TYR A 139 16.92 -5.48 7.56
CA TYR A 139 17.47 -4.62 8.60
C TYR A 139 16.72 -4.71 9.95
N LYS A 140 15.68 -5.56 10.08
CA LYS A 140 14.82 -5.57 11.28
C LYS A 140 14.31 -6.97 11.59
N ARG A 141 14.52 -7.40 12.84
CA ARG A 141 13.85 -8.61 13.36
C ARG A 141 12.32 -8.36 13.52
N PRO A 142 11.49 -9.37 13.30
CA PRO A 142 10.07 -9.29 13.58
C PRO A 142 9.80 -8.85 15.01
N TRP A 143 8.77 -8.06 15.20
CA TRP A 143 8.30 -7.75 16.55
C TRP A 143 7.49 -8.93 17.09
N SER A 144 7.43 -9.05 18.44
CA SER A 144 6.49 -9.96 19.07
C SER A 144 5.05 -9.47 18.85
N VAL A 145 4.10 -10.40 18.83
CA VAL A 145 2.67 -10.09 18.70
C VAL A 145 2.24 -9.07 19.77
N ARG A 146 2.65 -9.29 21.04
CA ARG A 146 2.33 -8.37 22.14
C ARG A 146 2.82 -6.95 21.88
N ARG A 147 4.05 -6.78 21.39
CA ARG A 147 4.62 -5.47 21.06
C ARG A 147 3.87 -4.82 19.90
N THR A 148 3.53 -5.61 18.88
CA THR A 148 2.77 -5.14 17.72
C THR A 148 1.39 -4.64 18.13
N CYS A 149 0.64 -5.40 18.94
CA CYS A 149 -0.67 -4.99 19.44
C CYS A 149 -0.60 -3.70 20.28
N GLY A 150 0.36 -3.61 21.21
CA GLY A 150 0.54 -2.40 22.02
C GLY A 150 0.84 -1.16 21.17
N HIS A 151 1.66 -1.32 20.12
CA HIS A 151 1.97 -0.22 19.21
C HIS A 151 0.75 0.19 18.37
N LEU A 152 0.02 -0.78 17.77
CA LEU A 152 -1.20 -0.46 17.04
C LEU A 152 -2.22 0.25 17.91
N SER A 153 -2.41 -0.20 19.17
CA SER A 153 -3.29 0.48 20.12
C SER A 153 -2.86 1.95 20.37
N SER A 154 -1.56 2.22 20.44
CA SER A 154 -1.07 3.59 20.62
C SER A 154 -1.24 4.49 19.38
N LEU A 155 -1.43 3.91 18.20
CA LEU A 155 -1.66 4.63 16.95
C LEU A 155 -3.15 4.83 16.64
N ALA A 156 -4.03 4.07 17.29
CA ALA A 156 -5.48 4.08 17.03
C ALA A 156 -6.09 5.46 17.31
N GLY A 157 -6.80 6.02 16.34
CA GLY A 157 -7.43 7.34 16.42
C GLY A 157 -6.47 8.53 16.34
N VAL A 158 -5.15 8.27 16.29
CA VAL A 158 -4.13 9.33 16.12
C VAL A 158 -3.52 9.26 14.72
N LYS A 159 -2.99 8.10 14.35
CA LYS A 159 -2.34 7.86 13.05
C LYS A 159 -3.06 6.83 12.19
N LEU A 160 -3.70 5.87 12.82
CA LEU A 160 -4.45 4.79 12.17
C LEU A 160 -5.92 4.86 12.61
N ASP A 161 -6.80 4.43 11.71
CA ASP A 161 -8.23 4.40 11.98
C ASP A 161 -8.55 3.47 13.15
N ALA A 162 -9.18 4.02 14.20
CA ALA A 162 -9.46 3.32 15.45
C ALA A 162 -10.41 2.14 15.25
N LYS A 163 -11.39 2.24 14.34
CA LYS A 163 -12.33 1.15 14.04
C LYS A 163 -11.58 -0.07 13.51
N PHE A 164 -10.72 0.12 12.50
CA PHE A 164 -10.00 -1.01 11.90
C PHE A 164 -8.93 -1.58 12.81
N VAL A 165 -8.27 -0.76 13.62
CA VAL A 165 -7.36 -1.25 14.67
C VAL A 165 -8.13 -2.08 15.69
N GLY A 166 -9.29 -1.61 16.17
CA GLY A 166 -10.14 -2.34 17.11
C GLY A 166 -10.56 -3.70 16.56
N LEU A 167 -11.11 -3.75 15.34
CA LEU A 167 -11.51 -4.99 14.67
C LEU A 167 -10.35 -5.99 14.52
N LEU A 168 -9.15 -5.50 14.18
CA LEU A 168 -7.97 -6.35 14.05
C LEU A 168 -7.55 -6.97 15.39
N LEU A 169 -7.58 -6.18 16.46
CA LEU A 169 -7.17 -6.64 17.79
C LEU A 169 -8.22 -7.58 18.41
N GLU A 170 -9.50 -7.32 18.21
CA GLU A 170 -10.60 -8.21 18.63
C GLU A 170 -10.56 -9.57 17.93
N HIS A 171 -10.12 -9.59 16.66
CA HIS A 171 -10.03 -10.81 15.84
C HIS A 171 -8.58 -11.25 15.60
N LEU A 172 -7.70 -10.94 16.55
CA LEU A 172 -6.26 -11.23 16.45
C LEU A 172 -5.92 -12.69 16.12
N PRO A 173 -6.59 -13.73 16.69
CA PRO A 173 -6.31 -15.12 16.32
C PRO A 173 -6.52 -15.39 14.83
N GLN A 174 -7.58 -14.84 14.22
CA GLN A 174 -7.88 -14.98 12.79
C GLN A 174 -6.84 -14.23 11.94
N ALA A 175 -6.49 -12.99 12.32
CA ALA A 175 -5.47 -12.21 11.64
C ALA A 175 -4.10 -12.91 11.65
N LEU A 176 -3.72 -13.53 12.78
CA LEU A 176 -2.47 -14.29 12.90
C LEU A 176 -2.49 -15.61 12.09
N ALA A 177 -3.65 -16.26 11.96
CA ALA A 177 -3.80 -17.44 11.10
C ALA A 177 -3.52 -17.07 9.63
N LEU A 178 -4.16 -16.02 9.11
CA LEU A 178 -3.92 -15.51 7.76
C LEU A 178 -2.47 -15.10 7.53
N TYR A 179 -1.85 -14.43 8.51
CA TYR A 179 -0.44 -14.07 8.43
C TYR A 179 0.47 -15.32 8.27
N ARG A 180 0.21 -16.39 9.03
CA ARG A 180 0.99 -17.63 8.98
C ARG A 180 0.77 -18.40 7.67
N GLU A 181 -0.46 -18.48 7.18
CA GLU A 181 -0.81 -19.13 5.92
C GLU A 181 -0.20 -18.38 4.73
N GLY A 182 -0.29 -17.07 4.69
CA GLY A 182 0.32 -16.23 3.67
C GLY A 182 1.85 -16.34 3.62
N THR A 183 2.48 -16.81 4.71
CA THR A 183 3.93 -17.10 4.75
C THR A 183 4.25 -18.48 4.13
N ARG A 184 3.29 -19.40 4.13
CA ARG A 184 3.43 -20.78 3.58
C ARG A 184 3.11 -20.88 2.10
N ILE A 185 2.24 -20.00 1.57
CA ILE A 185 1.83 -20.00 0.15
C ILE A 185 2.97 -19.43 -0.69
N ARG A 186 3.90 -20.27 -1.08
CA ARG A 186 5.03 -19.93 -1.96
C ARG A 186 4.65 -19.88 -3.45
N ASN A 187 3.47 -20.27 -3.86
CA ASN A 187 3.08 -20.29 -5.28
C ASN A 187 1.62 -19.89 -5.46
N GLU A 188 1.39 -19.08 -6.49
CA GLU A 188 0.11 -18.72 -7.11
C GLU A 188 -0.60 -17.45 -6.64
N ILE A 189 0.01 -16.30 -6.89
CA ILE A 189 -0.76 -15.20 -7.48
C ILE A 189 0.00 -14.76 -8.73
N ARG A 190 -0.45 -15.24 -9.88
CA ARG A 190 -0.14 -14.59 -11.16
C ARG A 190 -0.76 -13.21 -11.07
N ILE A 191 0.07 -12.18 -11.17
CA ILE A 191 -0.42 -10.87 -11.61
C ILE A 191 -1.17 -11.19 -12.91
N PRO A 192 -2.47 -10.86 -13.03
CA PRO A 192 -3.21 -11.15 -14.25
C PRO A 192 -2.39 -10.67 -15.44
N ALA A 193 -2.34 -11.48 -16.51
CA ALA A 193 -1.50 -11.20 -17.70
C ALA A 193 -1.81 -9.80 -18.30
N GLU A 194 -3.00 -9.30 -18.06
CA GLU A 194 -3.45 -7.95 -18.39
C GLU A 194 -2.65 -6.85 -17.69
N TYR A 195 -2.02 -7.13 -16.53
CA TYR A 195 -1.13 -6.21 -15.81
C TYR A 195 0.35 -6.41 -16.16
N ALA A 196 0.70 -7.55 -16.79
CA ALA A 196 2.06 -7.85 -17.21
C ALA A 196 2.42 -7.22 -18.58
N HIS A 197 1.43 -6.75 -19.32
CA HIS A 197 1.61 -6.30 -20.71
C HIS A 197 1.04 -4.92 -20.96
N ARG A 198 1.61 -3.83 -20.47
CA ARG A 198 1.56 -2.52 -21.17
C ARG A 198 2.42 -1.46 -20.47
N GLY A 199 3.73 -1.64 -20.55
CA GLY A 199 4.67 -0.52 -20.50
C GLY A 199 5.06 -0.13 -21.91
N ARG A 200 4.11 0.26 -22.77
CA ARG A 200 4.44 0.92 -24.03
C ARG A 200 4.11 2.40 -23.95
N GLU A 201 5.17 3.18 -24.06
CA GLU A 201 5.22 4.58 -24.47
C GLU A 201 4.39 5.57 -23.63
N VAL A 202 5.03 6.16 -22.65
CA VAL A 202 4.71 7.54 -22.25
C VAL A 202 5.86 8.43 -22.71
N THR A 203 5.88 8.73 -24.02
CA THR A 203 6.55 9.92 -24.56
C THR A 203 5.48 10.94 -24.85
N GLY A 204 5.11 11.71 -23.82
CA GLY A 204 4.26 12.88 -23.97
C GLY A 204 4.69 13.93 -22.97
N PRO A 205 4.86 15.20 -23.39
CA PRO A 205 5.37 16.23 -22.50
C PRO A 205 4.37 16.55 -21.40
N CYS A 206 4.92 16.71 -20.20
CA CYS A 206 4.22 17.16 -19.00
C CYS A 206 3.46 18.47 -19.30
N CYS A 207 2.12 18.41 -19.35
CA CYS A 207 1.27 19.56 -19.65
C CYS A 207 1.04 20.39 -18.37
N CYS A 208 2.13 21.00 -17.87
CA CYS A 208 2.05 22.13 -16.96
C CYS A 208 2.04 23.41 -17.79
N ARG A 209 0.91 23.74 -18.42
CA ARG A 209 0.71 25.10 -18.91
C ARG A 209 0.05 25.96 -17.82
N ARG A 210 0.84 26.82 -17.25
CA ARG A 210 0.35 28.00 -16.51
C ARG A 210 -0.43 28.85 -17.49
N ASN A 211 -1.71 29.02 -17.25
CA ASN A 211 -2.44 30.14 -17.83
C ASN A 211 -2.28 31.35 -16.92
N ASN A 212 -1.30 32.17 -17.26
CA ASN A 212 -1.27 33.58 -16.87
C ASN A 212 -1.68 34.38 -18.10
N SER A 213 -2.86 34.95 -18.11
CA SER A 213 -3.19 36.10 -18.88
C SER A 213 -4.32 36.88 -18.18
N LEU A 214 -3.92 37.72 -17.26
CA LEU A 214 -4.66 38.94 -16.92
C LEU A 214 -4.41 39.92 -18.04
N SER A 215 -5.44 40.25 -18.78
CA SER A 215 -5.47 41.47 -19.61
C SER A 215 -6.47 42.41 -18.99
N ILE A 216 -5.93 43.51 -18.55
CA ILE A 216 -6.65 44.72 -18.15
C ILE A 216 -7.04 45.43 -19.45
N GLY A 217 -8.28 45.83 -19.53
CA GLY A 217 -8.85 46.71 -20.52
C GLY A 217 -10.25 47.14 -20.06
#